data_31bf0b9df77086850d4e5b7a8348776a
#
_entry.id   31bf0b9df77086850d4e5b7a8348776a
#
_cell.length_a   1.000
_cell.length_b   1.000
_cell.length_c   1.000
_cell.angle_alpha   90.00
_cell.angle_beta   90.00
_cell.angle_gamma   90.00
#
_symmetry.space_group_name_H-M   'P 1'
#
loop_
_entity.id
_entity.type
_entity.pdbx_description
1 polymer ?
#
loop_
_entity_poly.entity_id
_entity_poly.type
_entity_poly.pdbx_seq_one_letter_code
_entity_poly.pdbx_strand_id
1 'polypeptide(L)'
;VLDAKVSFDNNALFRHPDVMELRDTTEEDEKEIEASKYDLAYVALEGNIGCMVNGAGLAMATMDIIKLYGAEPANFLDVGGGASKEKVTAAFKIITKDPAVEGILINIFGGIMKCDVIAEGVIAAVKEVGLKVPLVVRLEGTNAELGKKIINDSGLN
;
A
#
# COMPACT_ATOMS: atom_id res chain seq x y z
N VAL A 1 6.69 32.85 -21.75
CA VAL A 1 6.26 31.83 -20.77
C VAL A 1 6.88 32.21 -19.45
N LEU A 2 6.05 32.30 -18.40
CA LEU A 2 6.51 32.66 -17.05
C LEU A 2 6.75 31.41 -16.20
N ASP A 3 6.02 30.34 -16.48
CA ASP A 3 6.09 29.07 -15.77
C ASP A 3 5.54 27.93 -16.63
N ALA A 4 5.99 26.70 -16.38
CA ALA A 4 5.48 25.50 -17.01
C ALA A 4 5.59 24.31 -16.03
N LYS A 5 4.49 23.55 -15.87
CA LYS A 5 4.48 22.28 -15.18
C LYS A 5 4.21 21.17 -16.21
N VAL A 6 5.09 20.19 -16.27
CA VAL A 6 5.00 19.06 -17.19
C VAL A 6 5.04 17.77 -16.41
N SER A 7 4.10 16.86 -16.69
CA SER A 7 4.06 15.51 -16.10
C SER A 7 4.32 14.49 -17.22
N PHE A 8 5.11 13.48 -16.91
CA PHE A 8 5.41 12.36 -17.80
C PHE A 8 4.71 11.10 -17.32
N ASP A 9 4.41 10.20 -18.25
CA ASP A 9 3.93 8.86 -17.91
C ASP A 9 5.07 8.01 -17.35
N ASN A 10 5.02 7.71 -16.05
CA ASN A 10 6.01 6.92 -15.33
C ASN A 10 6.18 5.50 -15.91
N ASN A 11 5.14 4.95 -16.54
CA ASN A 11 5.19 3.59 -17.11
C ASN A 11 6.18 3.47 -18.29
N ALA A 12 6.58 4.57 -18.90
CA ALA A 12 7.55 4.59 -20.00
C ALA A 12 8.97 4.97 -19.59
N LEU A 13 9.19 5.50 -18.39
CA LEU A 13 10.47 6.08 -17.96
C LEU A 13 11.62 5.07 -17.95
N PHE A 14 11.36 3.78 -17.74
CA PHE A 14 12.41 2.75 -17.82
C PHE A 14 13.08 2.65 -19.20
N ARG A 15 12.44 3.16 -20.26
CA ARG A 15 12.95 3.22 -21.63
C ARG A 15 13.53 4.59 -22.00
N HIS A 16 13.38 5.58 -21.12
CA HIS A 16 13.76 6.97 -21.35
C HIS A 16 14.62 7.49 -20.19
N PRO A 17 15.87 7.01 -20.06
CA PRO A 17 16.76 7.44 -18.97
C PRO A 17 17.07 8.93 -19.02
N ASP A 18 17.13 9.53 -20.21
CA ASP A 18 17.30 10.96 -20.42
C ASP A 18 16.17 11.79 -19.81
N VAL A 19 14.92 11.31 -19.85
CA VAL A 19 13.77 11.94 -19.20
C VAL A 19 13.82 11.68 -17.69
N MET A 20 14.23 10.48 -17.24
CA MET A 20 14.36 10.15 -15.84
C MET A 20 15.40 11.03 -15.12
N GLU A 21 16.46 11.44 -15.78
CA GLU A 21 17.46 12.37 -15.23
C GLU A 21 16.91 13.78 -14.95
N LEU A 22 15.80 14.15 -15.58
CA LEU A 22 15.11 15.43 -15.35
C LEU A 22 14.15 15.39 -14.14
N ARG A 23 13.98 14.24 -13.50
CA ARG A 23 13.09 14.09 -12.35
C ARG A 23 13.61 14.91 -11.17
N ASP A 24 12.76 15.81 -10.67
CA ASP A 24 13.03 16.58 -9.47
C ASP A 24 12.28 15.99 -8.28
N THR A 25 12.98 15.22 -7.47
CA THR A 25 12.40 14.56 -6.28
C THR A 25 12.13 15.54 -5.13
N THR A 26 12.58 16.80 -5.21
CA THR A 26 12.31 17.79 -4.17
C THR A 26 10.86 18.29 -4.19
N GLU A 27 10.16 18.08 -5.30
CA GLU A 27 8.75 18.45 -5.52
C GLU A 27 7.79 17.25 -5.28
N GLU A 28 8.32 16.07 -4.94
CA GLU A 28 7.54 14.85 -4.74
C GLU A 28 7.32 14.56 -3.24
N ASP A 29 6.22 13.87 -2.90
CA ASP A 29 6.00 13.38 -1.54
C ASP A 29 7.04 12.31 -1.15
N GLU A 30 7.64 12.44 0.05
CA GLU A 30 8.69 11.54 0.52
C GLU A 30 8.22 10.08 0.61
N LYS A 31 6.95 9.84 0.94
CA LYS A 31 6.36 8.49 1.03
C LYS A 31 6.22 7.87 -0.38
N GLU A 32 5.86 8.69 -1.38
CA GLU A 32 5.77 8.26 -2.78
C GLU A 32 7.15 7.92 -3.34
N ILE A 33 8.18 8.73 -3.04
CA ILE A 33 9.57 8.45 -3.40
C ILE A 33 10.03 7.13 -2.74
N GLU A 34 9.73 6.94 -1.46
CA GLU A 34 10.11 5.71 -0.75
C GLU A 34 9.40 4.48 -1.34
N ALA A 35 8.11 4.58 -1.64
CA ALA A 35 7.31 3.53 -2.25
C ALA A 35 7.84 3.11 -3.63
N SER A 36 8.31 4.07 -4.43
CA SER A 36 8.86 3.81 -5.75
C SER A 36 10.10 2.91 -5.73
N LYS A 37 10.88 2.93 -4.63
CA LYS A 37 12.07 2.06 -4.46
C LYS A 37 11.72 0.57 -4.33
N TYR A 38 10.47 0.28 -3.95
CA TYR A 38 9.94 -1.09 -3.78
C TYR A 38 8.95 -1.47 -4.88
N ASP A 39 8.86 -0.66 -5.94
CA ASP A 39 7.89 -0.88 -7.02
C ASP A 39 6.46 -1.02 -6.47
N LEU A 40 6.09 -0.11 -5.57
CA LEU A 40 4.76 0.06 -5.00
C LEU A 40 4.06 1.24 -5.66
N ALA A 41 2.83 1.04 -6.12
CA ALA A 41 1.98 2.13 -6.59
C ALA A 41 1.33 2.81 -5.36
N TYR A 42 1.89 3.92 -4.92
CA TYR A 42 1.48 4.66 -3.74
C TYR A 42 1.16 6.11 -4.09
N VAL A 43 0.07 6.62 -3.54
CA VAL A 43 -0.28 8.05 -3.56
C VAL A 43 -0.65 8.47 -2.15
N ALA A 44 0.00 9.50 -1.63
CA ALA A 44 -0.33 10.08 -0.33
C ALA A 44 -1.65 10.85 -0.40
N LEU A 45 -2.50 10.72 0.62
CA LEU A 45 -3.77 11.42 0.74
C LEU A 45 -3.89 12.00 2.16
N GLU A 46 -4.84 12.93 2.33
CA GLU A 46 -5.13 13.54 3.63
C GLU A 46 -6.26 12.75 4.32
N GLY A 47 -5.92 11.70 5.06
CA GLY A 47 -6.89 10.87 5.75
C GLY A 47 -6.33 10.17 6.98
N ASN A 48 -7.18 9.33 7.62
CA ASN A 48 -6.85 8.67 8.86
C ASN A 48 -6.85 7.12 8.77
N ILE A 49 -7.25 6.56 7.65
CA ILE A 49 -7.22 5.11 7.43
C ILE A 49 -6.17 4.75 6.37
N GLY A 50 -5.11 4.11 6.82
CA GLY A 50 -4.11 3.54 5.92
C GLY A 50 -4.66 2.35 5.15
N CYS A 51 -4.38 2.29 3.84
CA CYS A 51 -4.89 1.25 2.95
C CYS A 51 -3.76 0.42 2.35
N MET A 52 -3.94 -0.91 2.33
CA MET A 52 -3.09 -1.83 1.56
C MET A 52 -3.98 -2.79 0.78
N VAL A 53 -3.89 -2.75 -0.54
CA VAL A 53 -4.79 -3.48 -1.43
C VAL A 53 -3.99 -4.10 -2.58
N ASN A 54 -4.46 -5.18 -3.17
CA ASN A 54 -3.91 -5.69 -4.42
C ASN A 54 -4.87 -5.42 -5.59
N GLY A 55 -4.38 -4.65 -6.54
CA GLY A 55 -5.12 -4.22 -7.72
C GLY A 55 -5.77 -2.84 -7.57
N ALA A 56 -5.48 -1.96 -8.52
CA ALA A 56 -5.90 -0.56 -8.49
C ALA A 56 -7.42 -0.38 -8.38
N GLY A 57 -8.20 -1.20 -9.09
CA GLY A 57 -9.67 -1.14 -9.01
C GLY A 57 -10.20 -1.47 -7.62
N LEU A 58 -9.64 -2.49 -6.96
CA LEU A 58 -10.01 -2.85 -5.59
C LEU A 58 -9.55 -1.77 -4.59
N ALA A 59 -8.40 -1.14 -4.83
CA ALA A 59 -7.90 -0.04 -4.01
C ALA A 59 -8.86 1.17 -4.08
N MET A 60 -9.29 1.56 -5.27
CA MET A 60 -10.27 2.63 -5.45
C MET A 60 -11.58 2.33 -4.74
N ALA A 61 -12.14 1.13 -4.93
CA ALA A 61 -13.38 0.72 -4.26
C ALA A 61 -13.22 0.66 -2.73
N THR A 62 -12.05 0.26 -2.23
CA THR A 62 -11.76 0.27 -0.79
C THR A 62 -11.78 1.68 -0.22
N MET A 63 -11.18 2.64 -0.92
CA MET A 63 -11.21 4.05 -0.51
C MET A 63 -12.63 4.62 -0.52
N ASP A 64 -13.45 4.27 -1.51
CA ASP A 64 -14.85 4.68 -1.56
C ASP A 64 -15.65 4.12 -0.37
N ILE A 65 -15.43 2.88 0.01
CA ILE A 65 -16.07 2.27 1.18
C ILE A 65 -15.63 2.94 2.48
N ILE A 66 -14.36 3.29 2.63
CA ILE A 66 -13.87 4.04 3.80
C ILE A 66 -14.63 5.37 3.93
N LYS A 67 -14.78 6.12 2.83
CA LYS A 67 -15.55 7.37 2.80
C LYS A 67 -17.02 7.17 3.10
N LEU A 68 -17.63 6.13 2.56
CA LEU A 68 -19.03 5.80 2.80
C LEU A 68 -19.33 5.58 4.30
N TYR A 69 -18.35 5.04 5.04
CA TYR A 69 -18.49 4.82 6.48
C TYR A 69 -17.97 5.98 7.34
N GLY A 70 -17.70 7.14 6.74
CA GLY A 70 -17.41 8.40 7.43
C GLY A 70 -15.97 8.57 7.89
N ALA A 71 -15.03 7.80 7.34
CA ALA A 71 -13.59 7.97 7.52
C ALA A 71 -12.94 8.46 6.22
N GLU A 72 -11.67 8.82 6.26
CA GLU A 72 -10.93 9.29 5.09
C GLU A 72 -9.71 8.40 4.83
N PRO A 73 -9.48 7.97 3.56
CA PRO A 73 -8.29 7.20 3.22
C PRO A 73 -7.04 8.05 3.31
N ALA A 74 -6.01 7.56 4.01
CA ALA A 74 -4.72 8.23 4.16
C ALA A 74 -3.80 8.03 2.94
N ASN A 75 -4.09 7.03 2.13
CA ASN A 75 -3.32 6.72 0.93
C ASN A 75 -4.10 5.83 -0.04
N PHE A 76 -3.72 5.91 -1.31
CA PHE A 76 -3.88 4.82 -2.27
C PHE A 76 -2.64 3.93 -2.20
N LEU A 77 -2.80 2.62 -2.19
CA LEU A 77 -1.69 1.68 -2.29
C LEU A 77 -2.13 0.39 -2.97
N ASP A 78 -1.53 0.11 -4.10
CA ASP A 78 -1.60 -1.17 -4.79
C ASP A 78 -0.26 -1.91 -4.68
N VAL A 79 -0.26 -3.03 -3.96
CA VAL A 79 0.93 -3.87 -3.80
C VAL A 79 1.20 -4.76 -5.03
N GLY A 80 0.30 -4.74 -6.02
CA GLY A 80 0.39 -5.55 -7.23
C GLY A 80 0.08 -7.04 -7.01
N GLY A 81 0.06 -7.79 -8.10
CA GLY A 81 -0.27 -9.23 -8.10
C GLY A 81 0.88 -10.15 -7.66
N GLY A 82 2.07 -9.63 -7.43
CA GLY A 82 3.27 -10.40 -7.06
C GLY A 82 3.95 -9.90 -5.78
N ALA A 83 3.17 -9.38 -4.82
CA ALA A 83 3.74 -8.81 -3.60
C ALA A 83 4.52 -9.87 -2.80
N SER A 84 5.79 -9.58 -2.58
CA SER A 84 6.66 -10.35 -1.68
C SER A 84 6.50 -9.87 -0.24
N LYS A 85 7.03 -10.64 0.70
CA LYS A 85 7.09 -10.24 2.12
C LYS A 85 7.79 -8.87 2.29
N GLU A 86 8.83 -8.61 1.51
CA GLU A 86 9.59 -7.36 1.55
C GLU A 86 8.72 -6.17 1.10
N LYS A 87 7.95 -6.32 0.01
CA LYS A 87 7.00 -5.31 -0.45
C LYS A 87 5.93 -5.01 0.60
N VAL A 88 5.36 -6.05 1.20
CA VAL A 88 4.35 -5.89 2.28
C VAL A 88 4.95 -5.15 3.48
N THR A 89 6.16 -5.53 3.91
CA THR A 89 6.86 -4.86 5.02
C THR A 89 7.16 -3.40 4.70
N ALA A 90 7.63 -3.10 3.49
CA ALA A 90 7.89 -1.73 3.05
C ALA A 90 6.60 -0.89 3.03
N ALA A 91 5.52 -1.45 2.49
CA ALA A 91 4.21 -0.80 2.48
C ALA A 91 3.73 -0.45 3.90
N PHE A 92 3.84 -1.38 4.84
CA PHE A 92 3.51 -1.12 6.25
C PHE A 92 4.35 0.01 6.86
N LYS A 93 5.65 -0.01 6.62
CA LYS A 93 6.56 1.03 7.12
C LYS A 93 6.19 2.42 6.58
N ILE A 94 5.81 2.49 5.31
CA ILE A 94 5.40 3.75 4.68
C ILE A 94 4.09 4.25 5.30
N ILE A 95 3.07 3.40 5.40
CA ILE A 95 1.78 3.76 5.98
C ILE A 95 1.94 4.21 7.45
N THR A 96 2.71 3.48 8.25
CA THR A 96 2.85 3.76 9.69
C THR A 96 3.75 4.95 10.02
N LYS A 97 4.49 5.49 9.05
CA LYS A 97 5.21 6.76 9.20
C LYS A 97 4.27 7.97 9.24
N ASP A 98 3.06 7.82 8.71
CA ASP A 98 2.09 8.91 8.72
C ASP A 98 1.44 9.03 10.10
N PRO A 99 1.67 10.13 10.82
CA PRO A 99 1.10 10.33 12.16
C PRO A 99 -0.42 10.54 12.15
N ALA A 100 -1.03 10.83 11.00
CA ALA A 100 -2.46 10.98 10.85
C ALA A 100 -3.20 9.62 10.79
N VAL A 101 -2.46 8.53 10.56
CA VAL A 101 -3.07 7.19 10.45
C VAL A 101 -3.50 6.68 11.82
N GLU A 102 -4.80 6.51 11.99
CA GLU A 102 -5.46 6.00 13.21
C GLU A 102 -5.88 4.53 13.10
N GLY A 103 -5.86 3.96 11.90
CA GLY A 103 -6.19 2.55 11.63
C GLY A 103 -5.70 2.12 10.26
N ILE A 104 -5.54 0.81 10.06
CA ILE A 104 -5.10 0.24 8.78
C ILE A 104 -6.10 -0.80 8.30
N LEU A 105 -6.51 -0.67 7.04
CA LEU A 105 -7.33 -1.66 6.33
C LEU A 105 -6.52 -2.35 5.24
N ILE A 106 -6.33 -3.65 5.38
CA ILE A 106 -5.78 -4.52 4.34
C ILE A 106 -6.92 -5.23 3.64
N ASN A 107 -7.04 -5.05 2.34
CA ASN A 107 -8.07 -5.69 1.54
C ASN A 107 -7.45 -6.43 0.35
N ILE A 108 -7.32 -7.75 0.48
CA ILE A 108 -6.66 -8.60 -0.50
C ILE A 108 -7.66 -9.55 -1.13
N PHE A 109 -7.68 -9.57 -2.45
CA PHE A 109 -8.31 -10.62 -3.23
C PHE A 109 -7.22 -11.48 -3.87
N GLY A 110 -6.97 -12.65 -3.30
CA GLY A 110 -5.95 -13.60 -3.76
C GLY A 110 -6.25 -14.16 -5.14
N GLY A 111 -5.28 -14.02 -6.04
CA GLY A 111 -5.26 -14.63 -7.36
C GLY A 111 -3.92 -15.32 -7.55
N ILE A 112 -3.04 -14.73 -8.37
CA ILE A 112 -1.62 -15.14 -8.48
C ILE A 112 -0.93 -14.99 -7.12
N MET A 113 -1.20 -13.87 -6.43
CA MET A 113 -0.82 -13.67 -5.04
C MET A 113 -1.72 -14.50 -4.13
N LYS A 114 -1.14 -15.28 -3.25
CA LYS A 114 -1.85 -16.16 -2.31
C LYS A 114 -2.02 -15.48 -0.96
N CYS A 115 -3.19 -15.63 -0.34
CA CYS A 115 -3.52 -14.99 0.93
C CYS A 115 -2.66 -15.48 2.11
N ASP A 116 -2.17 -16.71 2.10
CA ASP A 116 -1.26 -17.24 3.12
C ASP A 116 0.09 -16.52 3.11
N VAL A 117 0.66 -16.26 1.92
CA VAL A 117 1.92 -15.50 1.77
C VAL A 117 1.75 -14.06 2.28
N ILE A 118 0.60 -13.44 1.97
CA ILE A 118 0.29 -12.09 2.47
C ILE A 118 0.13 -12.10 3.99
N ALA A 119 -0.57 -13.08 4.55
CA ALA A 119 -0.76 -13.21 5.99
C ALA A 119 0.59 -13.29 6.73
N GLU A 120 1.52 -14.10 6.24
CA GLU A 120 2.88 -14.20 6.79
C GLU A 120 3.64 -12.87 6.69
N GLY A 121 3.53 -12.19 5.54
CA GLY A 121 4.13 -10.88 5.33
C GLY A 121 3.59 -9.81 6.26
N VAL A 122 2.27 -9.78 6.45
CA VAL A 122 1.59 -8.86 7.37
C VAL A 122 2.05 -9.09 8.81
N ILE A 123 2.05 -10.35 9.28
CA ILE A 123 2.51 -10.70 10.63
C ILE A 123 3.96 -10.26 10.87
N ALA A 124 4.83 -10.53 9.90
CA ALA A 124 6.22 -10.14 10.00
C ALA A 124 6.39 -8.61 10.04
N ALA A 125 5.66 -7.89 9.18
CA ALA A 125 5.69 -6.44 9.12
C ALA A 125 5.18 -5.81 10.41
N VAL A 126 4.05 -6.28 10.94
CA VAL A 126 3.46 -5.79 12.21
C VAL A 126 4.43 -5.98 13.38
N LYS A 127 5.09 -7.14 13.46
CA LYS A 127 6.10 -7.41 14.49
C LYS A 127 7.33 -6.52 14.37
N GLU A 128 7.79 -6.28 13.13
CA GLU A 128 8.98 -5.45 12.87
C GLU A 128 8.72 -3.97 13.16
N VAL A 129 7.54 -3.47 12.77
CA VAL A 129 7.17 -2.06 12.93
C VAL A 129 6.68 -1.75 14.35
N GLY A 130 6.17 -2.74 15.07
CA GLY A 130 5.55 -2.53 16.39
C GLY A 130 4.25 -1.72 16.28
N LEU A 131 3.32 -2.21 15.45
CA LEU A 131 2.07 -1.51 15.14
C LEU A 131 1.31 -1.09 16.41
N LYS A 132 0.87 0.18 16.42
CA LYS A 132 0.16 0.78 17.56
C LYS A 132 -1.30 1.13 17.26
N VAL A 133 -1.71 1.01 16.00
CA VAL A 133 -3.07 1.33 15.56
C VAL A 133 -3.85 0.05 15.24
N PRO A 134 -5.18 0.07 15.29
CA PRO A 134 -6.01 -1.07 14.89
C PRO A 134 -5.71 -1.53 13.46
N LEU A 135 -5.71 -2.84 13.26
CA LEU A 135 -5.50 -3.48 11.96
C LEU A 135 -6.70 -4.36 11.61
N VAL A 136 -7.33 -4.09 10.48
CA VAL A 136 -8.36 -4.95 9.90
C VAL A 136 -7.83 -5.60 8.63
N VAL A 137 -7.94 -6.92 8.54
CA VAL A 137 -7.45 -7.70 7.38
C VAL A 137 -8.61 -8.48 6.76
N ARG A 138 -8.96 -8.12 5.53
CA ARG A 138 -9.89 -8.90 4.70
C ARG A 138 -9.10 -9.70 3.68
N LEU A 139 -9.29 -11.00 3.69
CA LEU A 139 -8.68 -11.95 2.75
C LEU A 139 -9.77 -12.74 2.04
N GLU A 140 -9.76 -12.71 0.72
CA GLU A 140 -10.62 -13.50 -0.17
C GLU A 140 -9.80 -14.11 -1.31
N GLY A 141 -10.34 -15.11 -1.99
CA GLY A 141 -9.69 -15.76 -3.15
C GLY A 141 -8.72 -16.88 -2.75
N THR A 142 -7.61 -17.01 -3.48
CA THR A 142 -6.69 -18.15 -3.36
C THR A 142 -6.07 -18.22 -1.95
N ASN A 143 -6.23 -19.36 -1.28
CA ASN A 143 -5.75 -19.66 0.08
C ASN A 143 -6.30 -18.71 1.17
N ALA A 144 -7.50 -18.12 0.96
CA ALA A 144 -8.08 -17.17 1.91
C ALA A 144 -8.27 -17.81 3.31
N GLU A 145 -8.82 -19.02 3.40
CA GLU A 145 -9.05 -19.69 4.67
C GLU A 145 -7.73 -20.01 5.41
N LEU A 146 -6.69 -20.40 4.67
CA LEU A 146 -5.37 -20.61 5.26
C LEU A 146 -4.78 -19.30 5.75
N GLY A 147 -4.88 -18.23 4.96
CA GLY A 147 -4.42 -16.89 5.36
C GLY A 147 -5.14 -16.36 6.61
N LYS A 148 -6.47 -16.49 6.66
CA LYS A 148 -7.29 -16.15 7.84
C LYS A 148 -6.84 -16.92 9.08
N LYS A 149 -6.60 -18.23 8.93
CA LYS A 149 -6.10 -19.06 10.04
C LYS A 149 -4.73 -18.57 10.54
N ILE A 150 -3.79 -18.30 9.63
CA ILE A 150 -2.45 -17.79 9.96
C ILE A 150 -2.56 -16.46 10.76
N ILE A 151 -3.39 -15.53 10.32
CA ILE A 151 -3.60 -14.25 11.03
C ILE A 151 -4.19 -14.52 12.43
N ASN A 152 -5.24 -15.32 12.54
CA ASN A 152 -5.91 -15.61 13.82
C ASN A 152 -4.97 -16.30 14.81
N ASP A 153 -4.15 -17.25 14.35
CA ASP A 153 -3.21 -17.98 15.19
C ASP A 153 -1.99 -17.14 15.61
N SER A 154 -1.77 -15.98 14.97
CA SER A 154 -0.60 -15.11 15.23
C SER A 154 -0.67 -14.32 16.54
N GLY A 155 -1.85 -14.22 17.14
CA GLY A 155 -2.10 -13.38 18.31
C GLY A 155 -2.13 -11.87 18.02
N LEU A 156 -2.23 -11.47 16.78
CA LEU A 156 -2.50 -10.08 16.41
C LEU A 156 -3.97 -9.75 16.70
N ASN A 157 -4.21 -8.66 17.42
CA ASN A 157 -5.54 -8.11 17.71
C ASN A 157 -5.89 -6.99 16.75
#